data_f61525c3b4c483a0c58167ce7ef57c34
#
_entry.id   f61525c3b4c483a0c58167ce7ef57c34
#
_cell.length_a   1.000
_cell.length_b   1.000
_cell.length_c   1.000
_cell.angle_alpha   90.00
_cell.angle_beta   90.00
_cell.angle_gamma   90.00
#
_symmetry.space_group_name_H-M   'P 1'
#
loop_
_entity.id
_entity.type
_entity.pdbx_description
1 polymer ?
#
loop_
_entity_poly.entity_id
_entity_poly.type
_entity_poly.pdbx_seq_one_letter_code
_entity_poly.pdbx_strand_id
1 'polypeptide(L)' 'MSRMTKWKPKVGETYYLPWLYDCDVDCIDIIWNGTSFDEKRYASGFVCRTMKEALWLARKMLDVAKEREQND' A
#
# COMPACT_ATOMS: atom_id res chain seq x y z
N MET A 1 -3.44 10.66 -16.93
CA MET A 1 -3.18 9.92 -16.76
C MET A 1 -3.06 8.91 -16.82
N SER A 2 -2.76 8.50 -16.76
CA SER A 2 -2.53 7.46 -16.94
C SER A 2 -2.92 6.50 -16.57
N ARG A 3 -3.07 6.11 -16.50
CA ARG A 3 -3.21 5.28 -16.10
C ARG A 3 -2.95 4.21 -16.16
N MET A 4 -2.74 4.03 -15.75
CA MET A 4 -2.20 2.77 -15.60
C MET A 4 -3.17 1.79 -15.12
N THR A 5 -3.12 0.57 -15.60
CA THR A 5 -3.97 -0.52 -15.16
C THR A 5 -3.52 -0.97 -13.77
N LYS A 6 -4.44 -1.06 -12.83
CA LYS A 6 -4.13 -1.59 -11.52
C LYS A 6 -3.86 -3.08 -11.62
N TRP A 7 -2.75 -3.50 -11.04
CA TRP A 7 -2.41 -4.91 -10.95
C TRP A 7 -3.23 -5.55 -9.82
N LYS A 8 -3.87 -6.66 -10.11
CA LYS A 8 -4.63 -7.41 -9.11
C LYS A 8 -4.01 -8.80 -8.96
N PRO A 9 -3.67 -9.20 -7.74
CA PRO A 9 -3.08 -10.53 -7.53
C PRO A 9 -4.08 -11.63 -7.84
N LYS A 10 -3.55 -12.77 -8.21
CA LYS A 10 -4.33 -14.00 -8.29
C LYS A 10 -4.23 -14.74 -6.98
N VAL A 11 -5.20 -15.60 -6.72
CA VAL A 11 -5.17 -16.41 -5.49
C VAL A 11 -3.82 -17.13 -5.40
N GLY A 12 -3.15 -16.97 -4.26
CA GLY A 12 -1.84 -17.56 -4.02
C GLY A 12 -0.67 -16.65 -4.31
N GLU A 13 -0.88 -15.53 -4.96
CA GLU A 13 0.19 -14.58 -5.24
C GLU A 13 0.42 -13.66 -4.06
N THR A 14 1.66 -13.24 -3.88
CA THR A 14 2.03 -12.32 -2.83
C THR A 14 1.88 -10.89 -3.30
N TYR A 15 1.35 -10.04 -2.45
CA TYR A 15 1.34 -8.61 -2.68
C TYR A 15 1.88 -7.91 -1.43
N TYR A 16 2.14 -6.62 -1.55
CA TYR A 16 2.76 -5.86 -0.46
C TYR A 16 1.88 -4.69 -0.09
N LEU A 17 1.81 -4.42 1.22
CA LEU A 17 1.08 -3.27 1.73
C LEU A 17 2.05 -2.26 2.30
N PRO A 18 1.77 -0.96 2.10
CA PRO A 18 2.54 0.06 2.81
C PRO A 18 2.23 -0.03 4.30
N TRP A 19 3.24 0.20 5.10
CA TRP A 19 3.10 0.13 6.55
C TRP A 19 3.89 1.24 7.18
N LEU A 20 3.32 1.85 8.19
CA LEU A 20 4.01 2.89 8.97
C LEU A 20 4.28 2.35 10.36
N TYR A 21 5.53 2.40 10.75
CA TYR A 21 5.96 1.88 12.03
C TYR A 21 6.67 3.00 12.78
N ASP A 22 6.00 3.54 13.78
CA ASP A 22 6.45 4.74 14.48
C ASP A 22 6.65 5.88 13.46
N CYS A 23 7.85 6.35 13.30
CA CYS A 23 8.16 7.43 12.37
C CYS A 23 8.86 6.93 11.12
N ASP A 24 8.71 5.66 10.81
CA ASP A 24 9.44 5.05 9.72
C ASP A 24 8.49 4.35 8.76
N VAL A 25 9.00 4.08 7.56
CA VAL A 25 8.23 3.40 6.54
C VAL A 25 8.64 1.94 6.47
N ASP A 26 7.67 1.09 6.17
CA ASP A 26 7.88 -0.34 6.06
C ASP A 26 6.86 -0.91 5.09
N CYS A 27 6.90 -2.20 4.89
CA CYS A 27 5.90 -2.90 4.11
C CYS A 27 5.70 -4.28 4.69
N ILE A 28 4.51 -4.85 4.44
CA ILE A 28 4.24 -6.23 4.84
C ILE A 28 3.80 -7.01 3.62
N ASP A 29 4.15 -8.28 3.59
CA ASP A 29 3.79 -9.16 2.50
C ASP A 29 2.59 -10.02 2.90
N ILE A 30 1.66 -10.18 1.97
CA ILE A 30 0.41 -10.88 2.22
C ILE A 30 0.12 -11.73 0.99
N ILE A 31 -0.44 -12.91 1.23
CA ILE A 31 -0.87 -13.77 0.15
C ILE A 31 -2.34 -13.48 -0.16
N TRP A 32 -2.62 -13.25 -1.43
CA TRP A 32 -3.99 -12.95 -1.87
C TRP A 32 -4.84 -14.21 -1.79
N ASN A 33 -5.92 -14.13 -1.03
CA ASN A 33 -6.86 -15.25 -0.88
C ASN A 33 -8.28 -14.88 -1.32
N GLY A 34 -8.47 -13.68 -1.83
CA GLY A 34 -9.77 -13.22 -2.26
C GLY A 34 -10.73 -12.90 -1.13
N THR A 35 -10.18 -12.65 0.07
CA THR A 35 -11.02 -12.30 1.22
C THR A 35 -11.56 -10.89 1.07
N SER A 36 -12.53 -10.53 1.91
CA SER A 36 -13.06 -9.18 1.91
C SER A 36 -11.99 -8.16 2.27
N PHE A 37 -11.02 -8.53 3.11
CA PHE A 37 -9.91 -7.66 3.43
C PHE A 37 -9.04 -7.39 2.21
N ASP A 38 -8.73 -8.45 1.45
CA ASP A 38 -7.94 -8.31 0.23
C ASP A 38 -8.65 -7.38 -0.76
N GLU A 39 -9.94 -7.59 -0.96
CA GLU A 39 -10.70 -6.79 -1.92
C GLU A 39 -10.77 -5.32 -1.49
N LYS A 40 -10.93 -5.07 -0.20
CA LYS A 40 -10.97 -3.70 0.30
C LYS A 40 -9.62 -3.01 0.12
N ARG A 41 -8.53 -3.72 0.37
CA ARG A 41 -7.19 -3.18 0.17
C ARG A 41 -6.96 -2.83 -1.29
N TYR A 42 -7.42 -3.70 -2.17
CA TYR A 42 -7.29 -3.47 -3.60
C TYR A 42 -8.10 -2.24 -4.02
N ALA A 43 -9.35 -2.15 -3.57
CA ALA A 43 -10.21 -1.03 -3.90
C ALA A 43 -9.65 0.29 -3.38
N SER A 44 -8.96 0.25 -2.25
CA SER A 44 -8.36 1.44 -1.65
C SER A 44 -7.03 1.85 -2.26
N GLY A 45 -6.49 1.02 -3.16
CA GLY A 45 -5.25 1.34 -3.83
C GLY A 45 -4.00 0.97 -3.05
N PHE A 46 -4.12 0.13 -2.02
CA PHE A 46 -2.98 -0.23 -1.18
C PHE A 46 -2.26 -1.51 -1.62
N VAL A 47 -2.80 -2.22 -2.61
CA VAL A 47 -2.18 -3.46 -3.07
C VAL A 47 -1.03 -3.10 -4.02
N CYS A 48 0.20 -3.40 -3.58
CA CYS A 48 1.40 -3.08 -4.34
C CYS A 48 2.03 -4.37 -4.85
N ARG A 49 2.57 -4.31 -6.05
CA ARG A 49 3.14 -5.49 -6.68
C ARG A 49 4.53 -5.80 -6.15
N THR A 50 5.26 -4.78 -5.72
CA THR A 50 6.63 -4.93 -5.25
C THR A 50 6.80 -4.24 -3.90
N MET A 51 7.84 -4.67 -3.17
CA MET A 51 8.20 -4.01 -1.92
C MET A 51 8.54 -2.55 -2.15
N LYS A 52 9.23 -2.28 -3.27
CA LYS A 52 9.64 -0.91 -3.59
C LYS A 52 8.44 0.01 -3.72
N GLU A 53 7.38 -0.46 -4.40
CA GLU A 53 6.15 0.31 -4.53
C GLU A 53 5.52 0.58 -3.17
N ALA A 54 5.47 -0.47 -2.32
CA ALA A 54 4.86 -0.34 -1.01
C ALA A 54 5.62 0.65 -0.14
N LEU A 55 6.95 0.60 -0.18
CA LEU A 55 7.77 1.54 0.58
C LEU A 55 7.59 2.97 0.08
N TRP A 56 7.51 3.15 -1.24
CA TRP A 56 7.27 4.46 -1.82
C TRP A 56 5.92 5.01 -1.35
N LEU A 57 4.89 4.17 -1.37
CA LEU A 57 3.56 4.59 -0.94
C LEU A 57 3.54 4.93 0.54
N ALA A 58 4.22 4.13 1.36
CA ALA A 58 4.30 4.40 2.79
C ALA A 58 4.98 5.74 3.06
N ARG A 59 6.02 6.06 2.30
CA ARG A 59 6.70 7.35 2.44
C ARG A 59 5.75 8.51 2.11
N LYS A 60 4.97 8.37 1.05
CA LYS A 60 4.00 9.40 0.70
C LYS A 60 2.96 9.60 1.79
N MET A 61 2.49 8.50 2.36
CA MET A 61 1.52 8.56 3.45
C MET A 61 2.11 9.29 4.66
N LEU A 62 3.35 8.98 4.99
CA LEU A 62 4.03 9.63 6.12
C LEU A 62 4.22 11.13 5.86
N ASP A 63 4.61 11.50 4.64
CA ASP A 63 4.80 12.89 4.28
C ASP A 63 3.51 13.68 4.43
N VAL A 64 2.40 13.10 3.98
CA VAL A 64 1.09 13.76 4.10
C VAL A 64 0.72 13.95 5.57
N ALA A 65 0.97 12.95 6.40
CA ALA A 65 0.68 13.04 7.82
C ALA A 65 1.49 14.15 8.47
N LYS A 66 2.77 14.26 8.11
CA LYS A 66 3.64 15.29 8.66
C LYS A 66 3.20 16.69 8.24
N GLU A 67 2.76 16.83 6.99
CA GLU A 67 2.25 18.11 6.51
C GLU A 67 1.06 18.57 7.32
N ARG A 68 0.16 17.64 7.63
CA ARG A 68 -1.02 17.98 8.41
C ARG A 68 -0.65 18.47 9.81
N GLU A 69 0.33 17.81 10.44
CA GLU A 69 0.79 18.22 11.76
C GLU A 69 1.39 19.60 11.76
N GLN A 70 2.12 19.93 10.70
CA GLN A 70 2.76 21.24 10.59
C GLN A 70 1.76 22.36 10.39
N ASN A 71 0.63 22.05 9.79
CA ASN A 71 -0.39 23.06 9.50
C ASN A 71 -1.33 23.30 10.67
N ASP A 72 -1.25 22.50 11.69
CA ASP A 72 -2.02 22.71 12.89
C ASP A 72 -1.28 23.65 13.83
#